data_a14b1a9bee025ab61e50f62f50dc1247
#
_entry.id   a14b1a9bee025ab61e50f62f50dc1247
#
_cell.length_a   1.000
_cell.length_b   1.000
_cell.length_c   1.000
_cell.angle_alpha   90.00
_cell.angle_beta   90.00
_cell.angle_gamma   90.00
#
_symmetry.space_group_name_H-M   'P 1'
#
loop_
_entity.id
_entity.type
_entity.pdbx_description
1 polymer ?
#
loop_
_entity_poly.entity_id
_entity_poly.type
_entity_poly.pdbx_seq_one_letter_code
_entity_poly.pdbx_strand_id
1 'polypeptide(L)'
;ARVYTFNLKAPKKTGRINAGQIFLTIDGQKRAISGDIPVDVQRAFSDDALTVTLKPSKTTIYEGEQISVTLGFHTYEHFEGNLQATDMNTGDDFIVHRSDLANMKFEPVENARRELQASAKFAWLSPTKSGNLQIPPFKFKYTKRGEPKVVEEKKQMGGMSFSSRTVKQESIDAETSTQPLSITVKPLPAEGKPENFDRMVGNYSFKAEFDRTELKVGEAMTLSISIKGDGLPGSIADPKLPDFSDFRSVPPENNISKKVVGNKVVTTKNTKVFLYPKKKGEFTIPEIKYSWFNPTKKKYETAVAGPWTITVEKGENAPEAMFQAPVTANAGPAAVQKQEIETLGNDIRFIHSMKGSVETSAPYKKIWYWALFLAAIPFYFIVTFVVARKRKNSNNVALVRKGKANKQLKARFANANAALAKGDAKALYAALDTLKF
;
A
#
# COMPACT_ATOMS: atom_id res chain seq x y z
N ALA A 1 -55.35 2.57 -35.90
CA ALA A 1 -54.02 2.03 -36.25
C ALA A 1 -53.83 0.69 -35.54
N ARG A 2 -53.43 -0.35 -36.27
CA ARG A 2 -53.04 -1.64 -35.66
C ARG A 2 -51.56 -1.67 -35.46
N VAL A 3 -51.12 -1.95 -34.22
CA VAL A 3 -49.70 -2.08 -33.86
C VAL A 3 -49.37 -3.58 -33.76
N TYR A 4 -48.32 -4.00 -34.45
CA TYR A 4 -47.83 -5.36 -34.41
C TYR A 4 -46.50 -5.37 -33.68
N THR A 5 -46.36 -6.23 -32.67
CA THR A 5 -45.15 -6.39 -31.91
C THR A 5 -44.49 -7.74 -32.24
N PHE A 6 -43.24 -7.74 -32.62
CA PHE A 6 -42.46 -8.93 -32.92
C PHE A 6 -41.40 -9.17 -31.83
N ASN A 7 -41.39 -10.35 -31.24
CA ASN A 7 -40.36 -10.76 -30.30
C ASN A 7 -39.27 -11.54 -31.05
N LEU A 8 -38.07 -11.00 -31.12
CA LEU A 8 -36.95 -11.64 -31.77
C LEU A 8 -36.04 -12.27 -30.71
N LYS A 9 -35.59 -13.50 -30.99
CA LYS A 9 -34.58 -14.17 -30.16
C LYS A 9 -33.18 -13.81 -30.68
N ALA A 10 -32.34 -13.24 -29.84
CA ALA A 10 -30.99 -12.89 -30.23
C ALA A 10 -30.16 -14.13 -30.58
N PRO A 11 -29.36 -14.11 -31.66
CA PRO A 11 -28.48 -15.19 -32.02
C PRO A 11 -27.30 -15.28 -31.05
N LYS A 12 -26.62 -16.44 -31.04
CA LYS A 12 -25.43 -16.66 -30.16
C LYS A 12 -24.18 -15.87 -30.60
N LYS A 13 -24.17 -15.30 -31.82
CA LYS A 13 -23.04 -14.50 -32.32
C LYS A 13 -23.27 -13.02 -32.02
N THR A 14 -22.24 -12.36 -31.49
CA THR A 14 -22.21 -10.91 -31.27
C THR A 14 -21.80 -10.18 -32.55
N GLY A 15 -22.21 -8.94 -32.68
CA GLY A 15 -21.86 -8.06 -33.79
C GLY A 15 -23.10 -7.53 -34.53
N ARG A 16 -22.85 -6.74 -35.56
CA ARG A 16 -23.94 -6.18 -36.39
C ARG A 16 -24.47 -7.25 -37.33
N ILE A 17 -25.73 -7.60 -37.14
CA ILE A 17 -26.44 -8.56 -37.98
C ILE A 17 -27.64 -7.91 -38.64
N ASN A 18 -28.08 -8.49 -39.72
CA ASN A 18 -29.27 -8.04 -40.40
C ASN A 18 -30.43 -8.99 -40.05
N ALA A 19 -31.46 -8.46 -39.41
CA ALA A 19 -32.66 -9.25 -39.05
C ALA A 19 -33.60 -9.50 -40.28
N GLY A 20 -33.20 -8.95 -41.45
CA GLY A 20 -34.01 -9.09 -42.67
C GLY A 20 -35.12 -8.04 -42.80
N GLN A 21 -36.00 -8.26 -43.76
CA GLN A 21 -37.10 -7.37 -44.09
C GLN A 21 -38.40 -7.92 -43.55
N ILE A 22 -39.30 -7.03 -43.14
CA ILE A 22 -40.67 -7.39 -42.77
C ILE A 22 -41.52 -7.33 -44.03
N PHE A 23 -42.27 -8.40 -44.27
CA PHE A 23 -43.19 -8.51 -45.38
C PHE A 23 -44.64 -8.57 -44.89
N LEU A 24 -45.52 -7.86 -45.58
CA LEU A 24 -46.96 -7.98 -45.40
C LEU A 24 -47.57 -8.72 -46.60
N THR A 25 -48.39 -9.71 -46.36
CA THR A 25 -49.14 -10.41 -47.40
C THR A 25 -50.54 -9.90 -47.40
N ILE A 26 -50.98 -9.28 -48.51
CA ILE A 26 -52.31 -8.77 -48.73
C ILE A 26 -52.81 -9.42 -50.03
N ASP A 27 -53.94 -10.06 -49.99
CA ASP A 27 -54.55 -10.76 -51.13
C ASP A 27 -53.63 -11.71 -51.91
N GLY A 28 -52.76 -12.44 -51.11
CA GLY A 28 -51.79 -13.39 -51.64
C GLY A 28 -50.50 -12.77 -52.17
N GLN A 29 -50.40 -11.45 -52.26
CA GLN A 29 -49.18 -10.75 -52.69
C GLN A 29 -48.34 -10.33 -51.53
N LYS A 30 -47.08 -10.75 -51.56
CA LYS A 30 -46.05 -10.44 -50.53
C LYS A 30 -45.37 -9.11 -50.84
N ARG A 31 -45.54 -8.11 -49.96
CA ARG A 31 -44.91 -6.79 -50.11
C ARG A 31 -43.95 -6.55 -48.93
N ALA A 32 -42.74 -6.13 -49.22
CA ALA A 32 -41.80 -5.65 -48.19
C ALA A 32 -42.29 -4.30 -47.65
N ILE A 33 -42.49 -4.20 -46.35
CA ILE A 33 -42.92 -2.99 -45.65
C ILE A 33 -41.81 -2.33 -44.83
N SER A 34 -40.66 -2.98 -44.74
CA SER A 34 -39.43 -2.40 -44.15
C SER A 34 -38.24 -2.69 -45.05
N GLY A 35 -37.20 -1.85 -44.98
CA GLY A 35 -35.87 -2.19 -45.44
C GLY A 35 -35.20 -3.24 -44.50
N ASP A 36 -34.00 -3.59 -44.81
CA ASP A 36 -33.18 -4.42 -43.93
C ASP A 36 -33.01 -3.76 -42.56
N ILE A 37 -33.29 -4.50 -41.49
CA ILE A 37 -33.25 -4.00 -40.12
C ILE A 37 -31.90 -4.41 -39.51
N PRO A 38 -30.95 -3.46 -39.40
CA PRO A 38 -29.70 -3.76 -38.73
C PRO A 38 -29.93 -3.86 -37.21
N VAL A 39 -29.48 -4.96 -36.63
CA VAL A 39 -29.53 -5.21 -35.19
C VAL A 39 -28.12 -5.41 -34.69
N ASP A 40 -27.77 -4.64 -33.69
CA ASP A 40 -26.46 -4.78 -33.02
C ASP A 40 -26.61 -5.78 -31.86
N VAL A 41 -26.15 -7.01 -32.09
CA VAL A 41 -26.20 -8.08 -31.09
C VAL A 41 -24.99 -7.96 -30.20
N GLN A 42 -25.21 -7.47 -29.01
CA GLN A 42 -24.18 -7.43 -27.98
C GLN A 42 -24.13 -8.78 -27.24
N ARG A 43 -22.99 -9.08 -26.63
CA ARG A 43 -22.85 -10.24 -25.77
C ARG A 43 -23.91 -10.15 -24.68
N ALA A 44 -24.65 -11.23 -24.46
CA ALA A 44 -25.56 -11.30 -23.31
C ALA A 44 -24.70 -11.02 -22.07
N PHE A 45 -25.10 -10.02 -21.29
CA PHE A 45 -24.49 -9.78 -20.00
C PHE A 45 -24.59 -11.10 -19.22
N SER A 46 -23.48 -11.52 -18.61
CA SER A 46 -23.59 -12.56 -17.60
C SER A 46 -24.54 -12.04 -16.53
N ASP A 47 -25.40 -12.91 -15.99
CA ASP A 47 -26.31 -12.54 -14.89
C ASP A 47 -25.56 -12.01 -13.65
N ASP A 48 -24.24 -12.06 -13.69
CA ASP A 48 -23.34 -11.57 -12.64
C ASP A 48 -23.20 -10.05 -12.74
N ALA A 49 -23.79 -9.34 -11.79
CA ALA A 49 -23.69 -7.89 -11.69
C ALA A 49 -22.25 -7.42 -11.45
N LEU A 50 -21.38 -8.31 -11.00
CA LEU A 50 -19.96 -8.05 -10.75
C LEU A 50 -19.10 -9.25 -11.20
N THR A 51 -18.12 -8.98 -12.05
CA THR A 51 -17.07 -9.96 -12.41
C THR A 51 -15.74 -9.50 -11.83
N VAL A 52 -15.02 -10.42 -11.21
CA VAL A 52 -13.69 -10.17 -10.62
C VAL A 52 -12.64 -11.02 -11.32
N THR A 53 -11.55 -10.40 -11.72
CA THR A 53 -10.43 -11.05 -12.41
C THR A 53 -9.14 -10.84 -11.65
N LEU A 54 -8.24 -11.83 -11.72
CA LEU A 54 -6.91 -11.78 -11.11
C LEU A 54 -5.87 -11.87 -12.23
N LYS A 55 -5.03 -10.84 -12.37
CA LYS A 55 -4.03 -10.77 -13.45
C LYS A 55 -2.63 -10.59 -12.87
N PRO A 56 -1.70 -11.51 -13.14
CA PRO A 56 -0.30 -11.34 -12.75
C PRO A 56 0.45 -10.48 -13.77
N SER A 57 1.52 -9.83 -13.35
CA SER A 57 2.41 -9.10 -14.28
C SER A 57 3.20 -10.04 -15.19
N LYS A 58 3.43 -11.28 -14.75
CA LYS A 58 4.05 -12.37 -15.51
C LYS A 58 3.46 -13.72 -15.07
N THR A 59 3.36 -14.66 -16.00
CA THR A 59 2.89 -16.04 -15.74
C THR A 59 4.03 -17.04 -15.57
N THR A 60 5.22 -16.68 -16.03
CA THR A 60 6.44 -17.50 -15.91
C THR A 60 7.55 -16.69 -15.28
N ILE A 61 8.08 -17.16 -14.17
CA ILE A 61 9.06 -16.44 -13.33
C ILE A 61 10.09 -17.42 -12.78
N TYR A 62 11.14 -16.90 -12.16
CA TYR A 62 12.10 -17.68 -11.37
C TYR A 62 11.72 -17.72 -9.89
N GLU A 63 12.18 -18.77 -9.19
CA GLU A 63 12.07 -18.85 -7.74
C GLU A 63 12.63 -17.58 -7.08
N GLY A 64 11.87 -16.98 -6.16
CA GLY A 64 12.24 -15.71 -5.52
C GLY A 64 12.01 -14.44 -6.34
N GLU A 65 11.65 -14.54 -7.64
CA GLU A 65 11.34 -13.36 -8.47
C GLU A 65 10.03 -12.73 -8.02
N GLN A 66 10.01 -11.40 -7.87
CA GLN A 66 8.82 -10.66 -7.51
C GLN A 66 7.91 -10.42 -8.71
N ILE A 67 6.62 -10.69 -8.54
CA ILE A 67 5.55 -10.28 -9.46
C ILE A 67 4.50 -9.44 -8.75
N SER A 68 3.83 -8.56 -9.50
CA SER A 68 2.61 -7.92 -9.02
C SER A 68 1.39 -8.65 -9.52
N VAL A 69 0.35 -8.67 -8.69
CA VAL A 69 -0.96 -9.22 -9.03
C VAL A 69 -1.99 -8.10 -8.92
N THR A 70 -2.77 -7.94 -9.97
CA THR A 70 -3.81 -6.91 -10.09
C THR A 70 -5.18 -7.55 -10.03
N LEU A 71 -6.05 -7.03 -9.19
CA LEU A 71 -7.49 -7.29 -9.19
C LEU A 71 -8.15 -6.35 -10.19
N GLY A 72 -8.90 -6.93 -11.11
CA GLY A 72 -9.77 -6.21 -12.02
C GLY A 72 -11.22 -6.47 -11.67
N PHE A 73 -12.04 -5.43 -11.64
CA PHE A 73 -13.45 -5.48 -11.36
C PHE A 73 -14.20 -4.93 -12.56
N HIS A 74 -15.20 -5.67 -13.00
CA HIS A 74 -16.17 -5.26 -14.01
C HIS A 74 -17.55 -5.30 -13.39
N THR A 75 -18.27 -4.19 -13.42
CA THR A 75 -19.63 -4.11 -12.87
C THR A 75 -20.62 -3.59 -13.91
N TYR A 76 -21.88 -3.90 -13.69
CA TYR A 76 -22.99 -3.39 -14.44
C TYR A 76 -23.90 -2.52 -13.57
N GLU A 77 -24.87 -1.87 -14.14
CA GLU A 77 -25.77 -0.94 -13.45
C GLU A 77 -26.47 -1.48 -12.19
N HIS A 78 -26.53 -2.80 -12.07
CA HIS A 78 -27.17 -3.46 -10.92
C HIS A 78 -26.28 -3.58 -9.68
N PHE A 79 -25.02 -3.15 -9.77
CA PHE A 79 -24.09 -3.16 -8.63
C PHE A 79 -24.34 -1.96 -7.69
N GLU A 80 -24.50 -2.21 -6.39
CA GLU A 80 -24.75 -1.16 -5.38
C GLU A 80 -23.50 -0.72 -4.59
N GLY A 81 -22.34 -1.26 -4.91
CA GLY A 81 -21.05 -0.78 -4.38
C GLY A 81 -20.66 -1.32 -2.99
N ASN A 82 -21.44 -2.21 -2.39
CA ASN A 82 -21.06 -2.87 -1.13
C ASN A 82 -20.24 -4.14 -1.42
N LEU A 83 -18.94 -3.96 -1.64
CA LEU A 83 -18.02 -5.06 -1.98
C LEU A 83 -17.17 -5.44 -0.76
N GLN A 84 -17.23 -6.70 -0.37
CA GLN A 84 -16.44 -7.27 0.73
C GLN A 84 -15.67 -8.50 0.25
N ALA A 85 -14.36 -8.52 0.50
CA ALA A 85 -13.56 -9.71 0.30
C ALA A 85 -13.79 -10.67 1.49
N THR A 86 -14.20 -11.89 1.20
CA THR A 86 -14.44 -12.92 2.24
C THR A 86 -13.29 -13.91 2.34
N ASP A 87 -12.57 -14.12 1.23
CA ASP A 87 -11.40 -15.00 1.19
C ASP A 87 -10.43 -14.48 0.13
N MET A 88 -9.21 -14.17 0.55
CA MET A 88 -8.10 -13.73 -0.32
C MET A 88 -6.82 -14.45 0.09
N ASN A 89 -6.88 -15.77 0.23
CA ASN A 89 -5.72 -16.59 0.51
C ASN A 89 -4.87 -16.76 -0.76
N THR A 90 -3.57 -16.47 -0.67
CA THR A 90 -2.61 -16.61 -1.77
C THR A 90 -1.89 -17.96 -1.77
N GLY A 91 -2.16 -18.81 -0.76
CA GLY A 91 -1.41 -20.05 -0.52
C GLY A 91 -0.08 -19.79 0.20
N ASP A 92 0.51 -20.88 0.72
CA ASP A 92 1.75 -20.83 1.53
C ASP A 92 3.02 -20.80 0.66
N ASP A 93 2.85 -20.98 -0.64
CA ASP A 93 3.96 -21.05 -1.60
C ASP A 93 4.52 -19.67 -2.00
N PHE A 94 3.90 -18.59 -1.49
CA PHE A 94 4.28 -17.23 -1.83
C PHE A 94 4.53 -16.38 -0.59
N ILE A 95 5.60 -15.61 -0.62
CA ILE A 95 5.79 -14.48 0.30
C ILE A 95 5.03 -13.30 -0.27
N VAL A 96 4.15 -12.70 0.54
CA VAL A 96 3.14 -11.72 0.09
C VAL A 96 3.41 -10.36 0.72
N HIS A 97 3.44 -9.33 -0.11
CA HIS A 97 3.34 -7.94 0.31
C HIS A 97 2.05 -7.34 -0.24
N ARG A 98 1.06 -7.13 0.62
CA ARG A 98 -0.26 -6.60 0.22
C ARG A 98 -0.21 -5.09 0.02
N SER A 99 -0.98 -4.59 -0.94
CA SER A 99 -1.23 -3.16 -1.12
C SER A 99 -2.51 -2.75 -0.40
N ASP A 100 -2.65 -1.46 -0.16
CA ASP A 100 -3.91 -0.89 0.29
C ASP A 100 -4.87 -0.72 -0.89
N LEU A 101 -6.04 -1.35 -0.81
CA LEU A 101 -7.10 -1.27 -1.82
C LEU A 101 -8.14 -0.18 -1.52
N ALA A 102 -7.97 0.59 -0.44
CA ALA A 102 -8.98 1.53 0.07
C ALA A 102 -9.38 2.65 -0.91
N ASN A 103 -8.54 2.94 -1.91
CA ASN A 103 -8.74 4.05 -2.85
C ASN A 103 -9.11 3.61 -4.27
N MET A 104 -9.66 2.41 -4.44
CA MET A 104 -10.09 1.93 -5.75
C MET A 104 -11.29 2.73 -6.27
N LYS A 105 -11.19 3.24 -7.50
CA LYS A 105 -12.26 3.98 -8.16
C LYS A 105 -12.79 3.18 -9.34
N PHE A 106 -14.11 3.19 -9.50
CA PHE A 106 -14.77 2.64 -10.68
C PHE A 106 -14.89 3.72 -11.74
N GLU A 107 -14.47 3.40 -12.96
CA GLU A 107 -14.50 4.28 -14.11
C GLU A 107 -15.41 3.69 -15.21
N PRO A 108 -16.12 4.52 -15.98
CA PRO A 108 -16.91 4.03 -17.11
C PRO A 108 -16.02 3.33 -18.14
N VAL A 109 -16.52 2.25 -18.70
CA VAL A 109 -15.85 1.57 -19.81
C VAL A 109 -16.15 2.35 -21.09
N GLU A 110 -15.11 2.67 -21.85
CA GLU A 110 -15.23 3.40 -23.11
C GLU A 110 -16.06 2.57 -24.11
N ASN A 111 -17.09 3.19 -24.71
CA ASN A 111 -18.04 2.57 -25.65
C ASN A 111 -18.94 1.45 -25.09
N ALA A 112 -18.96 1.20 -23.79
CA ALA A 112 -19.86 0.26 -23.16
C ALA A 112 -20.93 1.00 -22.34
N ARG A 113 -22.21 0.82 -22.69
CA ARG A 113 -23.30 1.43 -21.93
C ARG A 113 -23.43 0.74 -20.56
N ARG A 114 -23.40 1.55 -19.49
CA ARG A 114 -23.66 1.11 -18.11
C ARG A 114 -22.67 0.09 -17.53
N GLU A 115 -21.48 0.03 -18.12
CA GLU A 115 -20.37 -0.75 -17.56
C GLU A 115 -19.38 0.15 -16.84
N LEU A 116 -18.94 -0.29 -15.67
CA LEU A 116 -17.90 0.33 -14.89
C LEU A 116 -16.77 -0.67 -14.67
N GLN A 117 -15.55 -0.20 -14.73
CA GLN A 117 -14.39 -1.00 -14.41
C GLN A 117 -13.54 -0.34 -13.32
N ALA A 118 -12.89 -1.16 -12.54
CA ALA A 118 -11.87 -0.73 -11.63
C ALA A 118 -10.71 -1.73 -11.64
N SER A 119 -9.52 -1.26 -11.42
CA SER A 119 -8.36 -2.13 -11.23
C SER A 119 -7.46 -1.59 -10.13
N ALA A 120 -6.98 -2.50 -9.31
CA ALA A 120 -6.03 -2.17 -8.25
C ALA A 120 -4.97 -3.24 -8.13
N LYS A 121 -3.74 -2.85 -7.85
CA LYS A 121 -2.70 -3.80 -7.48
C LYS A 121 -3.04 -4.36 -6.10
N PHE A 122 -3.31 -5.67 -6.08
CA PHE A 122 -3.67 -6.36 -4.85
C PHE A 122 -2.44 -6.65 -3.98
N ALA A 123 -1.40 -7.20 -4.60
CA ALA A 123 -0.21 -7.63 -3.89
C ALA A 123 1.00 -7.77 -4.82
N TRP A 124 2.15 -7.84 -4.18
CA TRP A 124 3.39 -8.32 -4.78
C TRP A 124 3.73 -9.65 -4.14
N LEU A 125 4.01 -10.64 -4.97
CA LEU A 125 4.25 -12.02 -4.58
C LEU A 125 5.65 -12.45 -5.01
N SER A 126 6.30 -13.25 -4.17
CA SER A 126 7.56 -13.94 -4.53
C SER A 126 7.42 -15.42 -4.17
N PRO A 127 7.57 -16.35 -5.13
CA PRO A 127 7.44 -17.78 -4.88
C PRO A 127 8.62 -18.30 -4.06
N THR A 128 8.34 -19.21 -3.15
CA THR A 128 9.33 -19.85 -2.26
C THR A 128 9.93 -21.12 -2.83
N LYS A 129 9.27 -21.70 -3.84
CA LYS A 129 9.70 -22.95 -4.52
C LYS A 129 9.42 -22.90 -6.02
N SER A 130 10.10 -23.75 -6.78
CA SER A 130 9.86 -23.94 -8.21
C SER A 130 8.70 -24.92 -8.46
N GLY A 131 8.13 -24.87 -9.67
CA GLY A 131 7.02 -25.71 -10.12
C GLY A 131 5.83 -24.91 -10.64
N ASN A 132 4.73 -25.57 -10.89
CA ASN A 132 3.46 -24.93 -11.23
C ASN A 132 2.70 -24.62 -9.94
N LEU A 133 2.76 -23.37 -9.52
CA LEU A 133 2.09 -22.90 -8.31
C LEU A 133 0.73 -22.31 -8.68
N GLN A 134 -0.23 -22.46 -7.78
CA GLN A 134 -1.59 -21.98 -8.00
C GLN A 134 -2.05 -21.10 -6.84
N ILE A 135 -2.55 -19.90 -7.19
CA ILE A 135 -3.25 -19.04 -6.25
C ILE A 135 -4.73 -19.44 -6.31
N PRO A 136 -5.35 -19.78 -5.16
CA PRO A 136 -6.75 -20.16 -5.09
C PRO A 136 -7.69 -19.02 -5.55
N PRO A 137 -8.93 -19.33 -5.90
CA PRO A 137 -9.94 -18.31 -6.20
C PRO A 137 -10.18 -17.40 -4.99
N PHE A 138 -10.16 -16.10 -5.21
CA PHE A 138 -10.58 -15.13 -4.19
C PHE A 138 -12.09 -14.99 -4.22
N LYS A 139 -12.71 -14.90 -3.05
CA LYS A 139 -14.17 -14.82 -2.90
C LYS A 139 -14.59 -13.45 -2.41
N PHE A 140 -15.66 -12.94 -3.01
CA PHE A 140 -16.22 -11.64 -2.70
C PHE A 140 -17.72 -11.73 -2.52
N LYS A 141 -18.22 -11.00 -1.52
CA LYS A 141 -19.65 -10.70 -1.35
C LYS A 141 -19.93 -9.27 -1.77
N TYR A 142 -21.04 -9.07 -2.44
CA TYR A 142 -21.47 -7.75 -2.88
C TYR A 142 -22.98 -7.64 -2.88
N THR A 143 -23.50 -6.41 -2.94
CA THR A 143 -24.92 -6.15 -3.00
C THR A 143 -25.30 -5.71 -4.41
N LYS A 144 -26.31 -6.35 -4.98
CA LYS A 144 -26.90 -5.98 -6.29
C LYS A 144 -28.34 -5.56 -6.15
N ARG A 145 -28.81 -4.76 -7.08
CA ARG A 145 -30.22 -4.43 -7.18
C ARG A 145 -30.99 -5.63 -7.70
N GLY A 146 -32.06 -5.98 -7.00
CA GLY A 146 -33.01 -6.97 -7.44
C GLY A 146 -33.90 -6.43 -8.57
N GLU A 147 -34.80 -7.26 -9.10
CA GLU A 147 -35.77 -6.83 -10.07
C GLU A 147 -36.78 -5.82 -9.45
N PRO A 148 -37.13 -4.75 -10.18
CA PRO A 148 -38.12 -3.80 -9.70
C PRO A 148 -39.48 -4.45 -9.57
N LYS A 149 -40.05 -4.46 -8.37
CA LYS A 149 -41.42 -4.95 -8.10
C LYS A 149 -42.36 -3.77 -7.97
N VAL A 150 -43.48 -3.81 -8.73
CA VAL A 150 -44.53 -2.83 -8.55
C VAL A 150 -45.38 -3.23 -7.36
N VAL A 151 -45.36 -2.41 -6.32
CA VAL A 151 -46.15 -2.60 -5.09
C VAL A 151 -47.31 -1.60 -5.12
N GLU A 152 -48.55 -2.08 -5.05
CA GLU A 152 -49.73 -1.23 -4.89
C GLU A 152 -49.96 -0.99 -3.39
N GLU A 153 -49.71 0.21 -2.92
CA GLU A 153 -50.06 0.63 -1.57
C GLU A 153 -51.44 1.31 -1.59
N LYS A 154 -52.40 0.68 -0.92
CA LYS A 154 -53.74 1.28 -0.69
C LYS A 154 -53.70 2.06 0.62
N LYS A 155 -53.81 3.38 0.56
CA LYS A 155 -53.99 4.24 1.73
C LYS A 155 -55.42 4.68 1.84
N GLN A 156 -56.06 4.44 2.97
CA GLN A 156 -57.36 5.02 3.33
C GLN A 156 -57.13 6.33 4.09
N MET A 157 -57.70 7.40 3.60
CA MET A 157 -57.63 8.70 4.27
C MET A 157 -59.00 9.37 4.12
N GLY A 158 -59.71 9.61 5.25
CA GLY A 158 -60.98 10.29 5.29
C GLY A 158 -62.11 9.59 4.54
N GLY A 159 -62.18 8.23 4.52
CA GLY A 159 -63.22 7.47 3.86
C GLY A 159 -62.98 7.22 2.35
N MET A 160 -61.95 7.79 1.76
CA MET A 160 -61.54 7.55 0.39
C MET A 160 -60.30 6.63 0.34
N SER A 161 -60.34 5.67 -0.58
CA SER A 161 -59.24 4.75 -0.83
C SER A 161 -58.39 5.24 -2.00
N PHE A 162 -57.15 5.57 -1.74
CA PHE A 162 -56.15 5.94 -2.76
C PHE A 162 -55.21 4.77 -2.99
N SER A 163 -55.09 4.28 -4.22
CA SER A 163 -54.05 3.33 -4.60
C SER A 163 -52.89 4.08 -5.24
N SER A 164 -51.71 3.95 -4.67
CA SER A 164 -50.48 4.43 -5.30
C SER A 164 -49.65 3.23 -5.73
N ARG A 165 -49.16 3.26 -6.98
CA ARG A 165 -48.22 2.26 -7.50
C ARG A 165 -46.81 2.78 -7.27
N THR A 166 -46.08 2.13 -6.39
CA THR A 166 -44.67 2.47 -6.10
C THR A 166 -43.80 1.31 -6.59
N VAL A 167 -42.75 1.65 -7.34
CA VAL A 167 -41.77 0.65 -7.74
C VAL A 167 -40.77 0.50 -6.57
N LYS A 168 -40.80 -0.65 -5.92
CA LYS A 168 -39.80 -1.00 -4.90
C LYS A 168 -38.74 -1.91 -5.51
N GLN A 169 -37.51 -1.58 -5.28
CA GLN A 169 -36.36 -2.37 -5.71
C GLN A 169 -35.59 -2.79 -4.44
N GLU A 170 -35.49 -4.10 -4.25
CA GLU A 170 -34.81 -4.67 -3.07
C GLU A 170 -33.34 -4.88 -3.41
N SER A 171 -32.47 -4.69 -2.42
CA SER A 171 -31.06 -5.07 -2.51
C SER A 171 -30.89 -6.55 -2.19
N ILE A 172 -30.12 -7.26 -3.00
CA ILE A 172 -29.89 -8.70 -2.89
C ILE A 172 -28.40 -8.94 -2.69
N ASP A 173 -28.06 -9.72 -1.69
CA ASP A 173 -26.67 -10.16 -1.49
C ASP A 173 -26.31 -11.24 -2.52
N ALA A 174 -25.14 -11.10 -3.11
CA ALA A 174 -24.59 -11.98 -4.11
C ALA A 174 -23.11 -12.27 -3.83
N GLU A 175 -22.64 -13.35 -4.39
CA GLU A 175 -21.22 -13.76 -4.28
C GLU A 175 -20.59 -13.89 -5.66
N THR A 176 -19.31 -13.60 -5.76
CA THR A 176 -18.50 -13.82 -6.95
C THR A 176 -17.10 -14.30 -6.55
N SER A 177 -16.43 -14.96 -7.46
CA SER A 177 -15.06 -15.43 -7.23
C SER A 177 -14.19 -15.24 -8.46
N THR A 178 -12.88 -15.05 -8.23
CA THR A 178 -11.92 -15.08 -9.33
C THR A 178 -11.70 -16.49 -9.84
N GLN A 179 -11.18 -16.62 -11.06
CA GLN A 179 -10.59 -17.87 -11.49
C GLN A 179 -9.28 -18.13 -10.74
N PRO A 180 -8.90 -19.40 -10.50
CA PRO A 180 -7.59 -19.72 -9.94
C PRO A 180 -6.50 -19.22 -10.87
N LEU A 181 -5.41 -18.68 -10.29
CA LEU A 181 -4.30 -18.16 -11.07
C LEU A 181 -3.09 -19.11 -10.99
N SER A 182 -2.70 -19.67 -12.14
CA SER A 182 -1.53 -20.54 -12.24
C SER A 182 -0.29 -19.75 -12.64
N ILE A 183 0.82 -20.00 -11.94
CA ILE A 183 2.11 -19.37 -12.19
C ILE A 183 3.17 -20.46 -12.31
N THR A 184 3.88 -20.48 -13.43
CA THR A 184 4.99 -21.39 -13.67
C THR A 184 6.28 -20.79 -13.10
N VAL A 185 6.84 -21.44 -12.10
CA VAL A 185 8.07 -21.01 -11.42
C VAL A 185 9.23 -21.89 -11.84
N LYS A 186 10.22 -21.30 -12.49
CA LYS A 186 11.45 -21.98 -12.91
C LYS A 186 12.45 -22.03 -11.75
N PRO A 187 13.19 -23.13 -11.59
CA PRO A 187 14.31 -23.16 -10.66
C PRO A 187 15.41 -22.20 -11.11
N LEU A 188 16.23 -21.76 -10.17
CA LEU A 188 17.41 -20.97 -10.48
C LEU A 188 18.44 -21.83 -11.21
N PRO A 189 19.14 -21.33 -12.25
CA PRO A 189 20.19 -22.05 -12.94
C PRO A 189 21.30 -22.47 -11.97
N ALA A 190 21.80 -23.70 -12.10
CA ALA A 190 22.97 -24.14 -11.35
C ALA A 190 24.27 -23.55 -11.90
N GLU A 191 24.30 -23.32 -13.22
CA GLU A 191 25.47 -22.76 -13.91
C GLU A 191 25.72 -21.29 -13.53
N GLY A 192 26.97 -20.97 -13.27
CA GLY A 192 27.38 -19.59 -12.93
C GLY A 192 26.94 -19.11 -11.55
N LYS A 193 26.44 -20.00 -10.67
CA LYS A 193 26.04 -19.65 -9.32
C LYS A 193 27.26 -19.34 -8.44
N PRO A 194 27.41 -18.12 -7.91
CA PRO A 194 28.53 -17.75 -7.04
C PRO A 194 28.42 -18.44 -5.66
N GLU A 195 29.57 -18.71 -5.03
CA GLU A 195 29.61 -19.30 -3.68
C GLU A 195 28.97 -18.43 -2.59
N ASN A 196 29.03 -17.11 -2.77
CA ASN A 196 28.43 -16.12 -1.86
C ASN A 196 26.98 -15.76 -2.22
N PHE A 197 26.32 -16.54 -3.08
CA PHE A 197 24.92 -16.31 -3.43
C PHE A 197 23.98 -16.67 -2.28
N ASP A 198 23.24 -15.69 -1.78
CA ASP A 198 22.30 -15.84 -0.68
C ASP A 198 20.82 -15.67 -1.14
N ARG A 199 20.43 -16.39 -2.17
CA ARG A 199 19.05 -16.46 -2.68
C ARG A 199 18.42 -15.11 -3.07
N MET A 200 19.21 -14.07 -3.28
CA MET A 200 18.72 -12.78 -3.74
C MET A 200 18.39 -12.84 -5.23
N VAL A 201 17.10 -12.66 -5.58
CA VAL A 201 16.59 -12.72 -6.95
C VAL A 201 15.90 -11.40 -7.27
N GLY A 202 16.36 -10.70 -8.32
CA GLY A 202 15.86 -9.39 -8.70
C GLY A 202 16.93 -8.54 -9.36
N ASN A 203 16.64 -7.26 -9.56
CA ASN A 203 17.65 -6.29 -9.97
C ASN A 203 18.15 -5.58 -8.71
N TYR A 204 19.45 -5.71 -8.45
CA TYR A 204 20.07 -5.11 -7.27
C TYR A 204 21.16 -4.12 -7.66
N SER A 205 21.39 -3.16 -6.79
CA SER A 205 22.57 -2.31 -6.75
C SER A 205 23.19 -2.42 -5.35
N PHE A 206 24.50 -2.52 -5.31
CA PHE A 206 25.29 -2.62 -4.08
C PHE A 206 26.34 -1.52 -4.08
N LYS A 207 26.50 -0.85 -2.94
CA LYS A 207 27.58 0.10 -2.67
C LYS A 207 28.05 -0.12 -1.25
N ALA A 208 29.37 -0.08 -1.06
CA ALA A 208 29.98 -0.05 0.26
C ALA A 208 31.14 0.93 0.23
N GLU A 209 31.23 1.81 1.21
CA GLU A 209 32.25 2.86 1.28
C GLU A 209 32.55 3.20 2.74
N PHE A 210 33.78 3.58 3.00
CA PHE A 210 34.19 4.17 4.27
C PHE A 210 34.04 5.69 4.24
N ASP A 211 33.63 6.27 5.35
CA ASP A 211 33.56 7.73 5.52
C ASP A 211 34.93 8.40 5.50
N ARG A 212 35.98 7.65 5.93
CA ARG A 212 37.38 8.07 5.93
C ARG A 212 38.30 6.86 5.84
N THR A 213 39.50 7.06 5.31
CA THR A 213 40.56 6.05 5.19
C THR A 213 41.80 6.42 6.03
N GLU A 214 41.86 7.63 6.57
CA GLU A 214 42.92 8.13 7.45
C GLU A 214 42.29 8.54 8.77
N LEU A 215 42.84 8.02 9.90
CA LEU A 215 42.30 8.30 11.23
C LEU A 215 43.34 8.01 12.30
N LYS A 216 43.13 8.48 13.53
CA LYS A 216 43.97 8.22 14.68
C LYS A 216 43.45 7.04 15.52
N VAL A 217 44.33 6.39 16.27
CA VAL A 217 43.92 5.32 17.21
C VAL A 217 42.85 5.85 18.16
N GLY A 218 41.73 5.12 18.27
CA GLY A 218 40.59 5.48 19.11
C GLY A 218 39.51 6.31 18.41
N GLU A 219 39.76 6.85 17.24
CA GLU A 219 38.75 7.48 16.41
C GLU A 219 37.88 6.43 15.70
N ALA A 220 36.61 6.76 15.49
CA ALA A 220 35.70 5.89 14.75
C ALA A 220 35.76 6.13 13.24
N MET A 221 35.72 5.07 12.46
CA MET A 221 35.34 5.13 11.04
C MET A 221 34.08 4.33 10.80
N THR A 222 33.34 4.72 9.77
CA THR A 222 32.03 4.11 9.44
C THR A 222 32.07 3.48 8.08
N LEU A 223 31.82 2.16 8.01
CA LEU A 223 31.53 1.47 6.77
C LEU A 223 30.03 1.60 6.48
N SER A 224 29.69 2.32 5.44
CA SER A 224 28.31 2.51 4.96
C SER A 224 28.04 1.56 3.81
N ILE A 225 27.08 0.64 4.00
CA ILE A 225 26.66 -0.32 2.97
C ILE A 225 25.24 0.02 2.56
N SER A 226 25.00 0.21 1.26
CA SER A 226 23.69 0.47 0.70
C SER A 226 23.35 -0.57 -0.35
N ILE A 227 22.28 -1.33 -0.10
CA ILE A 227 21.75 -2.34 -1.02
C ILE A 227 20.33 -1.95 -1.40
N LYS A 228 20.09 -1.82 -2.68
CA LYS A 228 18.75 -1.49 -3.20
C LYS A 228 18.36 -2.51 -4.26
N GLY A 229 17.16 -3.07 -4.14
CA GLY A 229 16.70 -4.06 -5.10
C GLY A 229 15.20 -4.26 -5.13
N ASP A 230 14.73 -4.88 -6.22
CA ASP A 230 13.32 -5.18 -6.50
C ASP A 230 13.00 -6.69 -6.32
N GLY A 231 13.76 -7.39 -5.51
CA GLY A 231 13.55 -8.81 -5.20
C GLY A 231 12.48 -9.03 -4.16
N LEU A 232 12.79 -9.84 -3.14
CA LEU A 232 11.84 -10.16 -2.07
C LEU A 232 11.41 -8.90 -1.30
N PRO A 233 10.10 -8.56 -1.25
CA PRO A 233 9.64 -7.34 -0.62
C PRO A 233 9.96 -7.27 0.87
N GLY A 234 10.85 -6.33 1.23
CA GLY A 234 11.20 -6.04 2.62
C GLY A 234 12.25 -6.94 3.25
N SER A 235 12.88 -7.81 2.47
CA SER A 235 14.00 -8.62 2.90
C SER A 235 15.18 -8.44 1.95
N ILE A 236 16.34 -8.10 2.51
CA ILE A 236 17.62 -8.04 1.80
C ILE A 236 18.65 -8.73 2.72
N ALA A 237 19.30 -9.77 2.19
CA ALA A 237 20.38 -10.44 2.90
C ALA A 237 21.55 -9.51 3.11
N ASP A 238 22.24 -9.64 4.23
CA ASP A 238 23.47 -8.91 4.48
C ASP A 238 24.62 -9.50 3.67
N PRO A 239 25.55 -8.67 3.17
CA PRO A 239 26.75 -9.17 2.56
C PRO A 239 27.61 -9.84 3.63
N LYS A 240 28.38 -10.85 3.23
CA LYS A 240 29.40 -11.41 4.11
C LYS A 240 30.49 -10.36 4.31
N LEU A 241 30.60 -9.87 5.54
CA LEU A 241 31.63 -8.91 5.91
C LEU A 241 32.97 -9.64 6.13
N PRO A 242 34.11 -8.98 5.81
CA PRO A 242 35.43 -9.50 6.17
C PRO A 242 35.64 -9.50 7.68
N ASP A 243 36.65 -10.22 8.12
CA ASP A 243 37.08 -10.14 9.53
C ASP A 243 37.71 -8.78 9.82
N PHE A 244 37.26 -8.14 10.89
CA PHE A 244 37.75 -6.89 11.38
C PHE A 244 38.59 -7.08 12.68
N SER A 245 39.43 -8.13 12.75
CA SER A 245 40.17 -8.48 13.96
C SER A 245 41.05 -7.36 14.50
N ASP A 246 41.60 -6.52 13.62
CA ASP A 246 42.40 -5.34 14.00
C ASP A 246 41.60 -4.13 14.49
N PHE A 247 40.27 -4.22 14.37
CA PHE A 247 39.32 -3.19 14.78
C PHE A 247 38.40 -3.73 15.88
N ARG A 248 37.92 -2.85 16.74
CA ARG A 248 36.78 -3.11 17.60
C ARG A 248 35.55 -2.67 16.83
N SER A 249 34.61 -3.58 16.56
CA SER A 249 33.33 -3.27 15.92
C SER A 249 32.23 -3.14 16.95
N VAL A 250 31.23 -2.29 16.63
CA VAL A 250 29.97 -2.16 17.36
C VAL A 250 28.88 -2.84 16.54
N PRO A 251 27.82 -3.37 17.15
CA PRO A 251 26.70 -3.94 16.40
C PRO A 251 26.21 -2.99 15.28
N PRO A 252 25.99 -3.50 14.06
CA PRO A 252 25.63 -2.66 12.92
C PRO A 252 24.24 -2.05 13.09
N GLU A 253 24.09 -0.82 12.64
CA GLU A 253 22.80 -0.14 12.53
C GLU A 253 22.18 -0.42 11.16
N ASN A 254 20.96 -0.93 11.16
CA ASN A 254 20.23 -1.26 9.95
C ASN A 254 19.01 -0.35 9.77
N ASN A 255 18.85 0.20 8.58
CA ASN A 255 17.65 0.94 8.17
C ASN A 255 17.10 0.32 6.88
N ILE A 256 15.84 -0.10 6.91
CA ILE A 256 15.14 -0.70 5.75
C ILE A 256 13.97 0.19 5.36
N SER A 257 13.94 0.60 4.11
CA SER A 257 12.84 1.34 3.51
C SER A 257 12.28 0.62 2.28
N LYS A 258 10.98 0.78 2.05
CA LYS A 258 10.27 0.17 0.93
C LYS A 258 9.54 1.25 0.15
N LYS A 259 9.60 1.18 -1.17
CA LYS A 259 8.86 2.06 -2.08
C LYS A 259 8.30 1.26 -3.23
N VAL A 260 7.06 1.55 -3.61
CA VAL A 260 6.47 1.01 -4.83
C VAL A 260 6.97 1.84 -6.01
N VAL A 261 7.62 1.18 -6.96
CA VAL A 261 8.12 1.79 -8.20
C VAL A 261 7.59 0.97 -9.38
N GLY A 262 6.68 1.56 -10.14
CA GLY A 262 6.01 0.85 -11.23
C GLY A 262 5.23 -0.37 -10.73
N ASN A 263 5.62 -1.55 -11.18
CA ASN A 263 4.99 -2.83 -10.82
C ASN A 263 5.73 -3.61 -9.74
N LYS A 264 6.69 -3.00 -9.04
CA LYS A 264 7.53 -3.69 -8.06
C LYS A 264 7.67 -2.90 -6.77
N VAL A 265 7.86 -3.61 -5.68
CA VAL A 265 8.31 -3.04 -4.41
C VAL A 265 9.83 -3.05 -4.41
N VAL A 266 10.40 -1.87 -4.38
CA VAL A 266 11.86 -1.69 -4.25
C VAL A 266 12.18 -1.50 -2.78
N THR A 267 13.03 -2.38 -2.26
CA THR A 267 13.55 -2.31 -0.91
C THR A 267 14.95 -1.70 -0.92
N THR A 268 15.23 -0.80 -0.01
CA THR A 268 16.56 -0.25 0.23
C THR A 268 16.96 -0.58 1.66
N LYS A 269 18.10 -1.23 1.83
CA LYS A 269 18.73 -1.50 3.13
C LYS A 269 20.02 -0.72 3.23
N ASN A 270 20.12 0.11 4.25
CA ASN A 270 21.35 0.82 4.59
C ASN A 270 21.86 0.27 5.93
N THR A 271 23.09 -0.21 5.91
CA THR A 271 23.79 -0.76 7.08
C THR A 271 25.00 0.11 7.38
N LYS A 272 25.16 0.52 8.63
CA LYS A 272 26.35 1.22 9.11
C LYS A 272 27.09 0.34 10.10
N VAL A 273 28.37 0.12 9.85
CA VAL A 273 29.27 -0.61 10.73
C VAL A 273 30.31 0.35 11.27
N PHE A 274 30.35 0.53 12.59
CA PHE A 274 31.34 1.41 13.25
C PHE A 274 32.53 0.59 13.65
N LEU A 275 33.74 1.04 13.23
CA LEU A 275 34.99 0.37 13.44
C LEU A 275 35.97 1.33 14.16
N TYR A 276 36.66 0.82 15.19
CA TYR A 276 37.63 1.55 15.97
C TYR A 276 38.97 0.81 15.88
N PRO A 277 40.04 1.37 15.30
CA PRO A 277 41.33 0.72 15.21
C PRO A 277 41.94 0.49 16.60
N LYS A 278 42.47 -0.71 16.80
CA LYS A 278 43.13 -1.10 18.08
C LYS A 278 44.56 -0.63 18.17
N LYS A 279 45.24 -0.43 17.05
CA LYS A 279 46.65 -0.08 16.98
C LYS A 279 46.95 0.81 15.77
N LYS A 280 48.07 1.53 15.80
CA LYS A 280 48.57 2.29 14.65
C LYS A 280 49.08 1.32 13.57
N GLY A 281 49.04 1.72 12.32
CA GLY A 281 49.55 0.97 11.20
C GLY A 281 48.71 1.17 9.94
N GLU A 282 49.08 0.47 8.91
CA GLU A 282 48.32 0.39 7.66
C GLU A 282 47.60 -0.95 7.61
N PHE A 283 46.30 -0.90 7.36
CA PHE A 283 45.40 -2.08 7.33
C PHE A 283 44.69 -2.18 6.00
N THR A 284 44.78 -3.34 5.38
CA THR A 284 44.04 -3.62 4.15
C THR A 284 42.77 -4.39 4.50
N ILE A 285 41.62 -3.77 4.24
CA ILE A 285 40.31 -4.42 4.35
C ILE A 285 39.97 -5.05 3.00
N PRO A 286 39.73 -6.37 2.97
CA PRO A 286 39.41 -7.09 1.74
C PRO A 286 38.13 -6.60 1.07
N GLU A 287 37.96 -6.93 -0.18
CA GLU A 287 36.76 -6.64 -0.94
C GLU A 287 35.51 -7.31 -0.36
N ILE A 288 34.40 -6.60 -0.41
CA ILE A 288 33.07 -7.10 -0.04
C ILE A 288 32.31 -7.41 -1.32
N LYS A 289 31.83 -8.68 -1.45
CA LYS A 289 31.09 -9.16 -2.61
C LYS A 289 29.62 -9.33 -2.27
N TYR A 290 28.75 -8.87 -3.17
CA TYR A 290 27.31 -9.09 -3.07
C TYR A 290 26.80 -9.68 -4.38
N SER A 291 26.17 -10.88 -4.32
CA SER A 291 25.75 -11.63 -5.50
C SER A 291 24.25 -11.85 -5.51
N TRP A 292 23.65 -11.72 -6.69
CA TRP A 292 22.22 -11.96 -6.90
C TRP A 292 21.97 -12.59 -8.27
N PHE A 293 20.81 -13.22 -8.42
CA PHE A 293 20.33 -13.66 -9.72
C PHE A 293 19.47 -12.57 -10.35
N ASN A 294 19.82 -12.13 -11.56
CA ASN A 294 19.05 -11.15 -12.32
C ASN A 294 18.08 -11.87 -13.27
N PRO A 295 16.76 -11.88 -12.98
CA PRO A 295 15.79 -12.61 -13.80
C PRO A 295 15.58 -11.99 -15.19
N THR A 296 15.88 -10.70 -15.36
CA THR A 296 15.80 -10.01 -16.64
C THR A 296 16.96 -10.44 -17.56
N LYS A 297 18.17 -10.49 -17.02
CA LYS A 297 19.37 -10.90 -17.75
C LYS A 297 19.58 -12.42 -17.73
N LYS A 298 18.80 -13.15 -16.91
CA LYS A 298 18.86 -14.61 -16.69
C LYS A 298 20.25 -15.12 -16.30
N LYS A 299 20.99 -14.33 -15.52
CA LYS A 299 22.34 -14.64 -15.06
C LYS A 299 22.57 -14.14 -13.64
N TYR A 300 23.56 -14.73 -13.00
CA TYR A 300 24.08 -14.23 -11.75
C TYR A 300 24.95 -12.98 -11.99
N GLU A 301 24.81 -12.03 -11.11
CA GLU A 301 25.61 -10.80 -11.08
C GLU A 301 26.24 -10.66 -9.70
N THR A 302 27.47 -10.16 -9.67
CA THR A 302 28.22 -9.90 -8.44
C THR A 302 28.73 -8.48 -8.49
N ALA A 303 28.41 -7.67 -7.49
CA ALA A 303 29.03 -6.39 -7.28
C ALA A 303 30.13 -6.53 -6.22
N VAL A 304 31.19 -5.78 -6.42
CA VAL A 304 32.37 -5.77 -5.56
C VAL A 304 32.65 -4.36 -5.11
N ALA A 305 32.96 -4.18 -3.84
CA ALA A 305 33.39 -2.92 -3.26
C ALA A 305 34.69 -3.14 -2.47
N GLY A 306 35.66 -2.24 -2.58
CA GLY A 306 37.01 -2.38 -2.05
C GLY A 306 37.98 -3.02 -3.07
N PRO A 307 39.15 -3.51 -2.64
CA PRO A 307 39.68 -3.41 -1.26
C PRO A 307 39.95 -1.95 -0.81
N TRP A 308 40.07 -1.74 0.49
CA TRP A 308 40.41 -0.42 1.08
C TRP A 308 41.69 -0.52 1.91
N THR A 309 42.53 0.50 1.77
CA THR A 309 43.70 0.68 2.65
C THR A 309 43.35 1.76 3.68
N ILE A 310 43.46 1.42 4.94
CA ILE A 310 43.18 2.30 6.08
C ILE A 310 44.48 2.63 6.78
N THR A 311 44.82 3.93 6.85
CA THR A 311 46.03 4.43 7.54
C THR A 311 45.65 4.93 8.92
N VAL A 312 46.23 4.35 9.95
CA VAL A 312 45.97 4.72 11.36
C VAL A 312 47.21 5.33 11.97
N GLU A 313 47.10 6.60 12.33
CA GLU A 313 48.18 7.35 13.01
C GLU A 313 48.11 7.16 14.53
N LYS A 314 49.20 7.55 15.24
CA LYS A 314 49.25 7.56 16.70
C LYS A 314 48.26 8.60 17.24
N GLY A 315 47.34 8.20 18.13
CA GLY A 315 46.44 9.12 18.83
C GLY A 315 47.22 9.93 19.90
N GLU A 316 46.82 11.19 20.10
CA GLU A 316 47.49 12.11 21.01
C GLU A 316 47.39 11.71 22.50
N ASN A 317 46.43 10.83 22.86
CA ASN A 317 46.14 10.40 24.25
C ASN A 317 45.97 8.87 24.37
N ALA A 318 46.68 8.06 23.58
CA ALA A 318 46.66 6.62 23.76
C ALA A 318 47.57 6.23 24.92
N PRO A 319 47.06 5.77 26.07
CA PRO A 319 47.93 5.23 27.12
C PRO A 319 48.63 4.00 26.55
N GLU A 320 49.95 4.02 26.52
CA GLU A 320 50.80 2.89 26.06
C GLU A 320 50.52 1.59 26.83
N ALA A 321 49.86 1.67 27.98
CA ALA A 321 49.57 0.56 28.88
C ALA A 321 48.36 -0.34 28.46
N MET A 322 47.55 0.05 27.47
CA MET A 322 46.38 -0.76 27.07
C MET A 322 46.68 -1.88 26.07
N PHE A 323 47.90 -1.95 25.56
CA PHE A 323 48.25 -2.83 24.43
C PHE A 323 49.37 -3.82 24.68
N GLN A 324 49.82 -3.97 25.96
CA GLN A 324 50.72 -5.08 26.29
C GLN A 324 49.91 -6.35 26.49
N ALA A 325 50.05 -7.30 25.58
CA ALA A 325 49.64 -8.67 25.82
C ALA A 325 50.33 -9.20 27.09
N PRO A 326 49.63 -9.95 27.95
CA PRO A 326 50.30 -10.58 29.09
C PRO A 326 51.34 -11.58 28.54
N VAL A 327 52.61 -11.26 28.75
CA VAL A 327 53.67 -12.22 28.50
C VAL A 327 53.48 -13.34 29.52
N THR A 328 53.16 -14.53 29.03
CA THR A 328 53.15 -15.73 29.86
C THR A 328 54.56 -16.05 30.33
N ALA A 329 54.90 -15.62 31.53
CA ALA A 329 56.06 -16.13 32.27
C ALA A 329 55.57 -17.23 33.23
N ASN A 330 56.01 -18.45 32.99
CA ASN A 330 55.90 -19.55 33.92
C ASN A 330 56.58 -19.16 35.23
N ALA A 331 55.87 -19.06 36.34
CA ALA A 331 56.39 -19.18 37.67
C ALA A 331 55.34 -19.73 38.63
N GLY A 332 55.74 -20.73 39.39
CA GLY A 332 54.93 -21.56 40.27
C GLY A 332 54.29 -20.84 41.48
N PRO A 333 53.60 -21.57 42.38
CA PRO A 333 52.64 -21.01 43.33
C PRO A 333 53.36 -20.27 44.49
N ALA A 334 53.24 -18.96 44.54
CA ALA A 334 53.60 -18.17 45.68
C ALA A 334 52.46 -17.25 46.12
N ALA A 335 52.25 -17.26 47.40
CA ALA A 335 51.27 -16.60 48.23
C ALA A 335 50.68 -15.30 47.71
N VAL A 336 49.32 -15.27 47.74
CA VAL A 336 48.47 -14.06 47.53
C VAL A 336 48.73 -13.07 48.68
N GLN A 337 49.57 -12.08 48.42
CA GLN A 337 49.58 -10.84 49.22
C GLN A 337 48.57 -9.90 48.61
N LYS A 338 47.53 -9.53 49.37
CA LYS A 338 46.66 -8.42 49.10
C LYS A 338 47.46 -7.15 48.96
N GLN A 339 47.78 -6.70 47.76
CA GLN A 339 48.19 -5.32 47.52
C GLN A 339 46.93 -4.45 47.46
N GLU A 340 46.88 -3.53 48.40
CA GLU A 340 45.92 -2.41 48.39
C GLU A 340 46.17 -1.62 47.11
N ILE A 341 45.14 -1.56 46.26
CA ILE A 341 45.17 -0.75 45.04
C ILE A 341 44.99 0.70 45.48
N GLU A 342 46.09 1.47 45.52
CA GLU A 342 45.95 2.92 45.54
C GLU A 342 45.18 3.39 44.36
N THR A 343 44.00 3.92 44.59
CA THR A 343 43.15 4.59 43.61
C THR A 343 43.85 5.89 43.22
N LEU A 344 44.63 5.86 42.12
CA LEU A 344 44.97 7.06 41.38
C LEU A 344 43.67 7.70 40.89
N GLY A 345 43.32 8.79 41.55
CA GLY A 345 42.17 9.58 41.21
C GLY A 345 42.23 10.10 39.77
N ASN A 346 41.02 10.23 39.16
CA ASN A 346 40.72 10.88 37.93
C ASN A 346 41.10 10.11 36.65
N ASP A 347 40.48 8.94 36.40
CA ASP A 347 40.04 8.68 35.05
C ASP A 347 39.09 7.49 35.03
N ILE A 348 37.96 7.71 34.65
CA ILE A 348 36.71 7.10 34.23
C ILE A 348 35.62 7.78 35.05
N ARG A 349 35.14 8.89 34.56
CA ARG A 349 33.79 9.34 34.89
C ARG A 349 32.85 8.28 34.38
N PHE A 350 32.61 7.27 35.21
CA PHE A 350 31.42 6.50 35.10
C PHE A 350 30.26 7.47 34.91
N ILE A 351 29.43 7.20 33.91
CA ILE A 351 28.11 7.80 33.69
C ILE A 351 27.61 8.27 35.05
N HIS A 352 27.51 9.57 35.22
CA HIS A 352 26.86 10.14 36.37
C HIS A 352 25.55 9.37 36.49
N SER A 353 25.41 8.57 37.55
CA SER A 353 24.08 8.19 37.97
C SER A 353 23.33 9.50 38.11
N MET A 354 22.45 9.79 37.13
CA MET A 354 21.54 10.90 37.29
C MET A 354 20.88 10.67 38.64
N LYS A 355 21.21 11.53 39.62
CA LYS A 355 20.41 11.75 40.80
C LYS A 355 19.15 12.50 40.40
N GLY A 356 18.45 11.96 39.45
CA GLY A 356 17.03 12.11 39.23
C GLY A 356 16.56 10.69 39.29
N SER A 357 15.85 10.33 40.33
CA SER A 357 14.96 9.18 40.27
C SER A 357 14.18 9.36 38.99
N VAL A 358 14.50 8.60 37.93
CA VAL A 358 13.50 8.31 36.93
C VAL A 358 12.44 7.57 37.71
N GLU A 359 11.49 8.34 38.28
CA GLU A 359 10.26 7.76 38.77
C GLU A 359 9.61 7.06 37.59
N THR A 360 9.95 5.81 37.40
CA THR A 360 9.17 4.85 36.63
C THR A 360 7.90 4.53 37.41
N SER A 361 7.25 5.59 37.94
CA SER A 361 5.89 5.46 38.40
C SER A 361 5.05 5.25 37.16
N ALA A 362 4.67 3.98 36.97
CA ALA A 362 3.81 3.60 35.89
C ALA A 362 2.67 4.64 35.77
N PRO A 363 2.40 5.18 34.56
CA PRO A 363 1.52 6.33 34.36
C PRO A 363 0.13 6.17 34.98
N TYR A 364 -0.32 4.92 35.18
CA TYR A 364 -1.59 4.60 35.84
C TYR A 364 -1.63 4.93 37.35
N LYS A 365 -0.49 5.18 38.00
CA LYS A 365 -0.44 5.61 39.41
C LYS A 365 -0.65 7.12 39.57
N LYS A 366 -0.64 7.90 38.48
CA LYS A 366 -0.87 9.35 38.54
C LYS A 366 -2.35 9.66 38.34
N ILE A 367 -2.90 10.52 39.17
CA ILE A 367 -4.32 10.87 39.17
C ILE A 367 -4.81 11.49 37.86
N TRP A 368 -3.91 12.21 37.14
CA TRP A 368 -4.21 12.79 35.84
C TRP A 368 -4.48 11.74 34.75
N TYR A 369 -3.87 10.53 34.86
CA TYR A 369 -4.12 9.43 33.93
C TYR A 369 -5.58 8.97 34.00
N TRP A 370 -6.10 8.80 35.21
CA TRP A 370 -7.50 8.44 35.42
C TRP A 370 -8.46 9.58 35.06
N ALA A 371 -8.07 10.83 35.29
CA ALA A 371 -8.85 11.99 34.87
C ALA A 371 -9.01 12.04 33.34
N LEU A 372 -7.95 11.72 32.59
CA LEU A 372 -7.96 11.67 31.12
C LEU A 372 -8.85 10.53 30.62
N PHE A 373 -8.81 9.38 31.30
CA PHE A 373 -9.65 8.22 30.99
C PHE A 373 -11.13 8.51 31.26
N LEU A 374 -11.42 9.17 32.38
CA LEU A 374 -12.77 9.59 32.76
C LEU A 374 -13.32 10.67 31.83
N ALA A 375 -12.49 11.55 31.32
CA ALA A 375 -12.88 12.58 30.34
C ALA A 375 -13.20 12.02 28.96
N ALA A 376 -12.65 10.86 28.58
CA ALA A 376 -12.91 10.22 27.30
C ALA A 376 -14.39 9.80 27.11
N ILE A 377 -15.03 9.37 28.18
CA ILE A 377 -16.44 8.94 28.15
C ILE A 377 -17.39 10.08 27.78
N PRO A 378 -17.41 11.22 28.52
CA PRO A 378 -18.26 12.35 28.14
C PRO A 378 -17.88 12.94 26.77
N PHE A 379 -16.61 12.94 26.42
CA PHE A 379 -16.16 13.40 25.10
C PHE A 379 -16.76 12.54 23.97
N TYR A 380 -16.78 11.21 24.14
CA TYR A 380 -17.44 10.31 23.18
C TYR A 380 -18.94 10.65 23.02
N PHE A 381 -19.65 10.88 24.11
CA PHE A 381 -21.08 11.23 24.07
C PHE A 381 -21.30 12.61 23.42
N ILE A 382 -20.43 13.58 23.68
CA ILE A 382 -20.50 14.89 23.04
C ILE A 382 -20.30 14.76 21.52
N VAL A 383 -19.27 14.03 21.08
CA VAL A 383 -18.99 13.82 19.65
C VAL A 383 -20.15 13.10 18.97
N THR A 384 -20.67 12.00 19.56
CA THR A 384 -21.81 11.27 19.00
C THR A 384 -23.07 12.13 18.93
N PHE A 385 -23.34 12.93 19.96
CA PHE A 385 -24.46 13.88 19.97
C PHE A 385 -24.33 14.94 18.88
N VAL A 386 -23.14 15.55 18.73
CA VAL A 386 -22.87 16.56 17.68
C VAL A 386 -23.02 15.94 16.28
N VAL A 387 -22.49 14.74 16.08
CA VAL A 387 -22.62 14.02 14.79
C VAL A 387 -24.06 13.66 14.50
N ALA A 388 -24.81 13.13 15.48
CA ALA A 388 -26.22 12.82 15.33
C ALA A 388 -27.06 14.09 15.01
N ARG A 389 -26.80 15.19 15.73
CA ARG A 389 -27.45 16.48 15.46
C ARG A 389 -27.11 17.03 14.08
N LYS A 390 -25.85 16.90 13.62
CA LYS A 390 -25.41 17.30 12.30
C LYS A 390 -26.07 16.46 11.19
N ARG A 391 -26.18 15.13 11.39
CA ARG A 391 -26.90 14.22 10.47
C ARG A 391 -28.38 14.55 10.40
N LYS A 392 -29.05 14.78 11.55
CA LYS A 392 -30.48 15.17 11.60
C LYS A 392 -30.73 16.51 10.88
N ASN A 393 -29.81 17.47 11.03
CA ASN A 393 -29.91 18.76 10.36
C ASN A 393 -29.57 18.67 8.84
N SER A 394 -28.65 17.80 8.43
CA SER A 394 -28.32 17.62 7.00
C SER A 394 -29.45 16.92 6.22
N ASN A 395 -30.23 16.07 6.87
CA ASN A 395 -31.37 15.39 6.26
C ASN A 395 -32.62 16.29 6.14
N ASN A 396 -32.61 17.43 6.83
CA ASN A 396 -33.73 18.39 6.74
C ASN A 396 -33.45 19.43 5.63
N VAL A 397 -33.97 19.14 4.43
CA VAL A 397 -33.79 19.97 3.22
C VAL A 397 -34.17 21.44 3.45
N ALA A 398 -35.18 21.70 4.27
CA ALA A 398 -35.63 23.06 4.60
C ALA A 398 -34.57 23.83 5.41
N LEU A 399 -33.96 23.19 6.41
CA LEU A 399 -32.90 23.81 7.23
C LEU A 399 -31.62 24.05 6.42
N VAL A 400 -31.26 23.11 5.53
CA VAL A 400 -30.09 23.27 4.67
C VAL A 400 -30.27 24.41 3.67
N ARG A 401 -31.47 24.55 3.08
CA ARG A 401 -31.82 25.68 2.20
C ARG A 401 -31.79 27.02 2.96
N LYS A 402 -32.38 27.06 4.16
CA LYS A 402 -32.35 28.28 5.04
C LYS A 402 -30.90 28.64 5.44
N GLY A 403 -30.07 27.68 5.76
CA GLY A 403 -28.66 27.88 6.08
C GLY A 403 -27.85 28.46 4.90
N LYS A 404 -28.05 27.90 3.69
CA LYS A 404 -27.42 28.40 2.45
C LYS A 404 -27.89 29.84 2.12
N ALA A 405 -29.19 30.09 2.22
CA ALA A 405 -29.75 31.41 1.97
C ALA A 405 -29.17 32.44 2.97
N ASN A 406 -29.12 32.14 4.27
CA ASN A 406 -28.54 33.05 5.27
C ASN A 406 -27.04 33.30 5.04
N LYS A 407 -26.28 32.27 4.60
CA LYS A 407 -24.85 32.46 4.28
C LYS A 407 -24.64 33.34 3.06
N GLN A 408 -25.46 33.18 2.03
CA GLN A 408 -25.44 34.03 0.83
C GLN A 408 -25.86 35.47 1.17
N LEU A 409 -26.88 35.65 2.00
CA LEU A 409 -27.34 36.94 2.45
C LEU A 409 -26.25 37.71 3.22
N LYS A 410 -25.59 37.01 4.18
CA LYS A 410 -24.45 37.59 4.93
C LYS A 410 -23.27 37.96 4.01
N ALA A 411 -22.95 37.14 3.03
CA ALA A 411 -21.88 37.44 2.05
C ALA A 411 -22.25 38.68 1.20
N ARG A 412 -23.50 38.80 0.76
CA ARG A 412 -23.98 39.93 -0.02
C ARG A 412 -23.97 41.24 0.81
N PHE A 413 -24.40 41.18 2.07
CA PHE A 413 -24.29 42.34 3.00
C PHE A 413 -22.85 42.73 3.28
N ALA A 414 -21.93 41.76 3.43
CA ALA A 414 -20.52 42.07 3.61
C ALA A 414 -19.91 42.76 2.39
N ASN A 415 -20.28 42.32 1.17
CA ASN A 415 -19.86 42.96 -0.07
C ASN A 415 -20.43 44.39 -0.21
N ALA A 416 -21.71 44.64 0.14
CA ALA A 416 -22.32 45.95 0.13
C ALA A 416 -21.64 46.89 1.12
N ASN A 417 -21.36 46.41 2.34
CA ASN A 417 -20.64 47.21 3.36
C ASN A 417 -19.19 47.52 2.94
N ALA A 418 -18.51 46.55 2.26
CA ALA A 418 -17.17 46.80 1.75
C ALA A 418 -17.15 47.85 0.60
N ALA A 419 -18.18 47.85 -0.28
CA ALA A 419 -18.34 48.86 -1.31
C ALA A 419 -18.66 50.26 -0.71
N LEU A 420 -19.48 50.31 0.33
CA LEU A 420 -19.78 51.53 1.07
C LEU A 420 -18.52 52.12 1.73
N ALA A 421 -17.71 51.28 2.39
CA ALA A 421 -16.47 51.70 3.03
C ALA A 421 -15.41 52.23 2.05
N LYS A 422 -15.45 51.76 0.77
CA LYS A 422 -14.56 52.23 -0.31
C LYS A 422 -15.08 53.44 -1.06
N GLY A 423 -16.31 53.92 -0.77
CA GLY A 423 -16.93 55.05 -1.45
C GLY A 423 -17.30 54.77 -2.93
N ASP A 424 -17.30 53.51 -3.36
CA ASP A 424 -17.62 53.15 -4.74
C ASP A 424 -19.14 52.99 -4.92
N ALA A 425 -19.78 54.09 -5.36
CA ALA A 425 -21.21 54.15 -5.57
C ALA A 425 -21.69 53.08 -6.61
N LYS A 426 -20.91 52.83 -7.65
CA LYS A 426 -21.29 51.90 -8.71
C LYS A 426 -21.29 50.44 -8.22
N ALA A 427 -20.27 50.04 -7.43
CA ALA A 427 -20.19 48.73 -6.77
C ALA A 427 -21.29 48.57 -5.70
N LEU A 428 -21.67 49.64 -4.98
CA LEU A 428 -22.74 49.63 -4.01
C LEU A 428 -24.10 49.38 -4.66
N TYR A 429 -24.44 50.08 -5.76
CA TYR A 429 -25.68 49.87 -6.48
C TYR A 429 -25.76 48.46 -7.09
N ALA A 430 -24.66 47.95 -7.63
CA ALA A 430 -24.60 46.55 -8.14
C ALA A 430 -24.80 45.53 -7.00
N ALA A 431 -24.25 45.79 -5.82
CA ALA A 431 -24.43 44.90 -4.66
C ALA A 431 -25.87 44.95 -4.10
N LEU A 432 -26.52 46.14 -4.11
CA LEU A 432 -27.90 46.30 -3.70
C LEU A 432 -28.90 45.68 -4.69
N ASP A 433 -28.63 45.73 -5.97
CA ASP A 433 -29.49 45.13 -6.99
C ASP A 433 -29.54 43.60 -6.87
N THR A 434 -28.43 42.98 -6.42
CA THR A 434 -28.38 41.53 -6.10
C THR A 434 -29.12 41.15 -4.80
N LEU A 435 -29.61 42.11 -4.00
CA LEU A 435 -30.42 41.90 -2.79
C LEU A 435 -31.93 41.88 -3.06
N LYS A 436 -32.36 42.19 -4.28
CA LYS A 436 -33.80 42.30 -4.64
C LYS A 436 -34.49 40.97 -4.93
N PHE A 437 -33.84 39.79 -4.66
CA PHE A 437 -34.47 38.44 -4.86
C PHE A 437 -34.24 37.53 -3.66
#